data_bdd89073a6f875a347415027b91b2435
#
_entry.id   bdd89073a6f875a347415027b91b2435
#
_cell.length_a   1.000
_cell.length_b   1.000
_cell.length_c   1.000
_cell.angle_alpha   90.00
_cell.angle_beta   90.00
_cell.angle_gamma   90.00
#
_symmetry.space_group_name_H-M   'P 1'
#
loop_
_entity.id
_entity.type
_entity.pdbx_description
1 polymer ?
#
loop_
_entity_poly.entity_id
_entity_poly.type
_entity_poly.pdbx_seq_one_letter_code
_entity_poly.pdbx_strand_id
1 'polypeptide(L)'
;MLYPRFTDTQGPERGYYNLAVFYEACSFDCLFCQNWRFRNHSISGPRHSAQELAAAVGDRTRCICFFGGDPSCQVEHALAAARMARQAREGRILRICWETNGSMSRPALEEIAEISMASGGGVKFDLKA
;
A
#
# COMPACT_ATOMS: atom_id res chain seq x y z
N MET A 1 18.12 10.77 3.11
CA MET A 1 18.36 10.51 4.55
C MET A 1 17.10 9.88 5.15
N LEU A 2 17.24 8.68 5.68
CA LEU A 2 16.13 8.03 6.37
C LEU A 2 16.05 8.58 7.81
N TYR A 3 14.83 8.93 8.23
CA TYR A 3 14.62 9.43 9.59
C TYR A 3 14.86 8.30 10.60
N PRO A 4 15.69 8.51 11.63
CA PRO A 4 16.07 7.44 12.58
C PRO A 4 14.89 6.72 13.25
N ARG A 5 13.75 7.39 13.43
CA ARG A 5 12.55 6.78 14.01
C ARG A 5 11.80 5.81 13.07
N PHE A 6 12.16 5.77 11.79
CA PHE A 6 11.51 4.95 10.76
C PHE A 6 12.43 3.91 10.12
N THR A 7 13.68 3.84 10.58
CA THR A 7 14.64 2.82 10.20
C THR A 7 15.62 2.56 11.34
N ASP A 8 16.04 1.33 11.49
CA ASP A 8 17.06 0.88 12.44
C ASP A 8 18.36 0.47 11.73
N THR A 9 18.46 0.73 10.42
CA THR A 9 19.64 0.41 9.62
C THR A 9 20.27 1.67 9.05
N GLN A 10 21.60 1.64 8.89
CA GLN A 10 22.32 2.64 8.13
C GLN A 10 22.44 2.18 6.68
N GLY A 11 21.82 2.92 5.74
CA GLY A 11 21.82 2.59 4.33
C GLY A 11 20.71 1.60 3.93
N PRO A 12 20.93 0.80 2.87
CA PRO A 12 19.92 -0.13 2.37
C PRO A 12 19.51 -1.19 3.41
N GLU A 13 18.22 -1.42 3.54
CA GLU A 13 17.65 -2.45 4.43
C GLU A 13 17.81 -3.85 3.81
N ARG A 14 19.04 -4.33 3.72
CA ARG A 14 19.35 -5.64 3.13
C ARG A 14 18.75 -6.78 3.96
N GLY A 15 18.11 -7.75 3.29
CA GLY A 15 17.45 -8.89 3.93
C GLY A 15 16.05 -8.59 4.46
N TYR A 16 15.54 -7.39 4.22
CA TYR A 16 14.16 -7.01 4.50
C TYR A 16 13.34 -6.94 3.21
N TYR A 17 12.01 -6.99 3.34
CA TYR A 17 11.08 -7.03 2.23
C TYR A 17 10.04 -5.91 2.29
N ASN A 18 9.55 -5.56 1.12
CA ASN A 18 8.31 -4.82 0.95
C ASN A 18 7.20 -5.80 0.57
N LEU A 19 6.09 -5.77 1.28
CA LEU A 19 4.89 -6.48 0.88
C LEU A 19 4.16 -5.64 -0.17
N ALA A 20 4.20 -6.11 -1.40
CA ALA A 20 3.56 -5.46 -2.53
C ALA A 20 2.12 -5.96 -2.67
N VAL A 21 1.15 -5.06 -2.61
CA VAL A 21 -0.28 -5.37 -2.70
C VAL A 21 -0.82 -4.82 -4.01
N PHE A 22 -1.15 -5.72 -4.92
CA PHE A 22 -1.75 -5.38 -6.21
C PHE A 22 -3.27 -5.51 -6.15
N TYR A 23 -3.97 -4.41 -6.38
CA TYR A 23 -5.40 -4.43 -6.61
C TYR A 23 -5.70 -4.64 -8.09
N GLU A 24 -6.69 -5.47 -8.38
CA GLU A 24 -7.11 -5.78 -9.75
C GLU A 24 -8.27 -4.90 -10.24
N ALA A 25 -8.39 -3.70 -9.70
CA ALA A 25 -9.37 -2.70 -10.14
C ALA A 25 -8.71 -1.32 -10.25
N CYS A 26 -9.20 -0.50 -11.15
CA CYS A 26 -8.77 0.89 -11.32
C CYS A 26 -9.97 1.76 -11.70
N SER A 27 -9.99 2.98 -11.20
CA SER A 27 -10.98 3.99 -11.55
C SER A 27 -10.72 4.65 -12.91
N PHE A 28 -9.54 4.41 -13.51
CA PHE A 28 -9.13 4.96 -14.79
C PHE A 28 -8.97 3.86 -15.84
N ASP A 29 -9.05 4.26 -17.10
CA ASP A 29 -8.84 3.40 -18.27
C ASP A 29 -7.77 3.99 -19.19
N CYS A 30 -6.55 4.13 -18.68
CA CYS A 30 -5.45 4.76 -19.39
C CYS A 30 -5.01 3.92 -20.60
N LEU A 31 -4.85 4.57 -21.76
CA LEU A 31 -4.35 3.92 -22.99
C LEU A 31 -2.95 3.34 -22.82
N PHE A 32 -2.14 3.97 -22.00
CA PHE A 32 -0.74 3.58 -21.72
C PHE A 32 -0.57 2.75 -20.44
N CYS A 33 -1.63 2.11 -19.94
CA CYS A 33 -1.59 1.33 -18.71
C CYS A 33 -0.61 0.17 -18.79
N GLN A 34 0.40 0.16 -17.90
CA GLN A 34 1.38 -0.92 -17.83
C GLN A 34 0.77 -2.23 -17.30
N ASN A 35 -0.28 -2.12 -16.49
CA ASN A 35 -0.96 -3.25 -15.86
C ASN A 35 -2.29 -3.62 -16.55
N TRP A 36 -2.42 -3.35 -17.85
CA TRP A 36 -3.65 -3.53 -18.60
C TRP A 36 -4.27 -4.94 -18.52
N ARG A 37 -3.49 -5.95 -18.19
CA ARG A 37 -3.95 -7.35 -18.09
C ARG A 37 -4.99 -7.57 -17.01
N PHE A 38 -4.97 -6.81 -15.90
CA PHE A 38 -5.94 -6.96 -14.83
C PHE A 38 -7.38 -6.69 -15.30
N ARG A 39 -7.58 -5.85 -16.30
CA ARG A 39 -8.90 -5.51 -16.85
C ARG A 39 -9.67 -6.73 -17.33
N ASN A 40 -8.97 -7.76 -17.79
CA ASN A 40 -9.57 -8.98 -18.32
C ASN A 40 -9.79 -10.05 -17.25
N HIS A 41 -9.23 -9.89 -16.05
CA HIS A 41 -9.16 -10.92 -15.01
C HIS A 41 -9.66 -10.46 -13.63
N SER A 42 -10.11 -9.21 -13.51
CA SER A 42 -10.48 -8.60 -12.23
C SER A 42 -11.56 -9.31 -11.42
N ILE A 43 -12.36 -10.16 -12.06
CA ILE A 43 -13.47 -10.88 -11.42
C ILE A 43 -13.06 -12.29 -10.97
N SER A 44 -11.98 -12.84 -11.50
CA SER A 44 -11.57 -14.25 -11.31
C SER A 44 -10.37 -14.44 -10.37
N GLY A 45 -9.73 -13.37 -9.92
CA GLY A 45 -8.58 -13.43 -9.02
C GLY A 45 -8.95 -13.89 -7.61
N PRO A 46 -7.96 -14.38 -6.84
CA PRO A 46 -8.18 -14.74 -5.43
C PRO A 46 -8.55 -13.49 -4.63
N ARG A 47 -9.47 -13.67 -3.67
CA ARG A 47 -9.88 -12.61 -2.77
C ARG A 47 -9.24 -12.82 -1.40
N HIS A 48 -8.61 -11.79 -0.89
CA HIS A 48 -7.99 -11.81 0.43
C HIS A 48 -8.66 -10.80 1.35
N SER A 49 -8.94 -11.20 2.57
CA SER A 49 -9.45 -10.29 3.60
C SER A 49 -8.33 -9.36 4.11
N ALA A 50 -8.72 -8.27 4.77
CA ALA A 50 -7.76 -7.39 5.42
C ALA A 50 -6.93 -8.12 6.50
N GLN A 51 -7.53 -9.08 7.19
CA GLN A 51 -6.84 -9.92 8.18
C GLN A 51 -5.78 -10.82 7.53
N GLU A 52 -6.11 -11.48 6.43
CA GLU A 52 -5.14 -12.32 5.69
C GLU A 52 -3.97 -11.48 5.17
N LEU A 53 -4.26 -10.30 4.65
CA LEU A 53 -3.22 -9.38 4.19
C LEU A 53 -2.33 -8.91 5.35
N ALA A 54 -2.91 -8.53 6.48
CA ALA A 54 -2.15 -8.16 7.66
C ALA A 54 -1.30 -9.32 8.21
N ALA A 55 -1.82 -10.55 8.16
CA ALA A 55 -1.09 -11.76 8.58
C ALA A 55 0.07 -12.12 7.65
N ALA A 56 0.06 -11.66 6.41
CA ALA A 56 1.17 -11.85 5.46
C ALA A 56 2.41 -11.00 5.81
N VAL A 57 2.28 -10.03 6.71
CA VAL A 57 3.39 -9.20 7.19
C VAL A 57 4.30 -10.01 8.12
N GLY A 58 5.46 -10.38 7.61
CA GLY A 58 6.47 -11.16 8.35
C GLY A 58 7.45 -10.28 9.15
N ASP A 59 8.35 -10.92 9.91
CA ASP A 59 9.32 -10.22 10.76
C ASP A 59 10.31 -9.36 9.98
N ARG A 60 10.56 -9.71 8.72
CA ARG A 60 11.43 -8.98 7.81
C ARG A 60 10.69 -8.03 6.87
N THR A 61 9.38 -7.87 7.01
CA THR A 61 8.61 -6.89 6.24
C THR A 61 8.80 -5.51 6.84
N ARG A 62 9.26 -4.55 6.05
CA ARG A 62 9.51 -3.16 6.46
C ARG A 62 8.53 -2.17 5.87
N CYS A 63 7.84 -2.56 4.82
CA CYS A 63 6.85 -1.71 4.16
C CYS A 63 5.71 -2.55 3.59
N ILE A 64 4.50 -2.01 3.63
CA ILE A 64 3.41 -2.44 2.77
C ILE A 64 3.24 -1.36 1.71
N CYS A 65 3.31 -1.74 0.45
CA CYS A 65 3.06 -0.86 -0.69
C CYS A 65 1.75 -1.24 -1.37
N PHE A 66 0.78 -0.36 -1.34
CA PHE A 66 -0.49 -0.53 -2.03
C PHE A 66 -0.44 0.09 -3.41
N PHE A 67 -0.68 -0.72 -4.45
CA PHE A 67 -0.68 -0.30 -5.85
C PHE A 67 -1.39 -1.34 -6.75
N GLY A 68 -1.07 -1.41 -8.02
CA GLY A 68 -1.64 -2.38 -8.94
C GLY A 68 -2.52 -1.72 -9.97
N GLY A 69 -3.82 -2.02 -10.02
CA GLY A 69 -4.81 -1.20 -10.69
C GLY A 69 -4.81 0.19 -10.06
N ASP A 70 -5.55 0.33 -8.98
CA ASP A 70 -5.43 1.48 -8.07
C ASP A 70 -6.05 1.14 -6.71
N PRO A 71 -5.38 1.43 -5.58
CA PRO A 71 -5.93 1.19 -4.25
C PRO A 71 -7.15 2.06 -3.93
N SER A 72 -7.41 3.14 -4.68
CA SER A 72 -8.61 3.99 -4.50
C SER A 72 -9.92 3.21 -4.64
N CYS A 73 -9.92 2.15 -5.46
CA CYS A 73 -11.10 1.33 -5.66
C CYS A 73 -11.47 0.47 -4.43
N GLN A 74 -10.52 0.23 -3.53
CA GLN A 74 -10.68 -0.59 -2.34
C GLN A 74 -9.95 0.02 -1.13
N VAL A 75 -10.02 1.33 -0.99
CA VAL A 75 -9.26 2.08 0.01
C VAL A 75 -9.58 1.64 1.45
N GLU A 76 -10.83 1.30 1.73
CA GLU A 76 -11.24 0.83 3.06
C GLU A 76 -10.57 -0.51 3.42
N HIS A 77 -10.49 -1.43 2.46
CA HIS A 77 -9.77 -2.69 2.64
C HIS A 77 -8.28 -2.46 2.90
N ALA A 78 -7.66 -1.58 2.13
CA ALA A 78 -6.25 -1.24 2.27
C ALA A 78 -5.96 -0.57 3.62
N LEU A 79 -6.79 0.38 4.05
CA LEU A 79 -6.68 1.04 5.35
C LEU A 79 -6.87 0.06 6.51
N ALA A 80 -7.87 -0.82 6.42
CA ALA A 80 -8.11 -1.84 7.44
C ALA A 80 -6.91 -2.78 7.58
N ALA A 81 -6.36 -3.29 6.46
CA ALA A 81 -5.18 -4.14 6.46
C ALA A 81 -3.95 -3.42 7.04
N ALA A 82 -3.73 -2.16 6.66
CA ALA A 82 -2.61 -1.36 7.14
C ALA A 82 -2.70 -1.12 8.66
N ARG A 83 -3.89 -0.79 9.18
CA ARG A 83 -4.11 -0.59 10.62
C ARG A 83 -3.90 -1.87 11.41
N MET A 84 -4.46 -2.99 10.96
CA MET A 84 -4.29 -4.30 11.58
C MET A 84 -2.82 -4.72 11.61
N ALA A 85 -2.12 -4.57 10.49
CA ALA A 85 -0.71 -4.90 10.38
C ALA A 85 0.16 -4.05 11.33
N ARG A 86 -0.09 -2.75 11.40
CA ARG A 86 0.64 -1.86 12.30
C ARG A 86 0.35 -2.15 13.77
N GLN A 87 -0.89 -2.44 14.11
CA GLN A 87 -1.27 -2.82 15.48
C GLN A 87 -0.57 -4.12 15.90
N ALA A 88 -0.56 -5.14 15.03
CA ALA A 88 0.13 -6.40 15.28
C ALA A 88 1.66 -6.24 15.36
N ARG A 89 2.20 -5.14 14.85
CA ARG A 89 3.63 -4.83 14.81
C ARG A 89 3.96 -3.58 15.65
N GLU A 90 3.19 -3.31 16.68
CA GLU A 90 3.44 -2.19 17.57
C GLU A 90 4.88 -2.20 18.11
N GLY A 91 5.54 -1.05 18.08
CA GLY A 91 6.95 -0.91 18.43
C GLY A 91 7.96 -1.38 17.38
N ARG A 92 7.50 -1.91 16.24
CA ARG A 92 8.37 -2.31 15.11
C ARG A 92 8.20 -1.36 13.93
N ILE A 93 9.22 -1.29 13.09
CA ILE A 93 9.18 -0.50 11.86
C ILE A 93 8.31 -1.22 10.83
N LEU A 94 7.23 -0.57 10.43
CA LEU A 94 6.39 -0.98 9.31
C LEU A 94 5.83 0.28 8.66
N ARG A 95 6.40 0.65 7.52
CA ARG A 95 5.98 1.81 6.73
C ARG A 95 4.79 1.46 5.85
N ILE A 96 3.90 2.41 5.64
CA ILE A 96 2.74 2.25 4.75
C ILE A 96 2.90 3.22 3.58
N CYS A 97 2.98 2.68 2.39
CA CYS A 97 3.19 3.41 1.15
C CYS A 97 2.06 3.16 0.15
N TRP A 98 1.80 4.16 -0.68
CA TRP A 98 0.74 4.14 -1.69
C TRP A 98 1.26 4.64 -3.02
N GLU A 99 0.88 3.97 -4.09
CA GLU A 99 0.96 4.49 -5.45
C GLU A 99 -0.47 4.54 -6.00
N THR A 100 -0.97 5.72 -6.28
CA THR A 100 -2.38 5.94 -6.62
C THR A 100 -2.56 7.08 -7.61
N ASN A 101 -3.63 7.01 -8.39
CA ASN A 101 -4.07 8.13 -9.23
C ASN A 101 -4.79 9.23 -8.43
N GLY A 102 -5.03 9.00 -7.14
CA GLY A 102 -5.65 9.98 -6.24
C GLY A 102 -7.17 10.13 -6.39
N SER A 103 -7.81 9.31 -7.22
CA SER A 103 -9.26 9.37 -7.45
C SER A 103 -10.05 8.72 -6.31
N MET A 104 -10.03 9.38 -5.16
CA MET A 104 -10.76 8.96 -3.96
C MET A 104 -11.32 10.17 -3.22
N SER A 105 -12.20 9.93 -2.26
CA SER A 105 -12.78 11.00 -1.44
C SER A 105 -11.71 11.70 -0.60
N ARG A 106 -11.95 12.97 -0.27
CA ARG A 106 -11.04 13.73 0.59
C ARG A 106 -10.79 13.05 1.95
N PRO A 107 -11.81 12.55 2.67
CA PRO A 107 -11.56 11.81 3.91
C PRO A 107 -10.63 10.61 3.73
N ALA A 108 -10.78 9.84 2.64
CA ALA A 108 -9.89 8.72 2.35
C ALA A 108 -8.46 9.18 2.08
N LEU A 109 -8.27 10.28 1.34
CA LEU A 109 -6.95 10.88 1.12
C LEU A 109 -6.30 11.33 2.43
N GLU A 110 -7.06 11.94 3.33
CA GLU A 110 -6.59 12.36 4.65
C GLU A 110 -6.13 11.15 5.47
N GLU A 111 -6.92 10.06 5.49
CA GLU A 111 -6.57 8.84 6.22
C GLU A 111 -5.31 8.15 5.68
N ILE A 112 -5.15 8.04 4.35
CA ILE A 112 -3.93 7.45 3.79
C ILE A 112 -2.70 8.32 4.04
N ALA A 113 -2.87 9.64 4.02
CA ALA A 113 -1.79 10.57 4.36
C ALA A 113 -1.37 10.45 5.83
N GLU A 114 -2.33 10.39 6.75
CA GLU A 114 -2.08 10.25 8.18
C GLU A 114 -1.32 8.96 8.50
N ILE A 115 -1.79 7.81 8.00
CA ILE A 115 -1.14 6.53 8.26
C ILE A 115 0.26 6.45 7.65
N SER A 116 0.45 7.08 6.49
CA SER A 116 1.77 7.16 5.85
C SER A 116 2.73 8.02 6.67
N MET A 117 2.34 9.22 7.06
CA MET A 117 3.16 10.09 7.91
C MET A 117 3.49 9.44 9.25
N ALA A 118 2.51 8.84 9.91
CA ALA A 118 2.71 8.18 11.19
C ALA A 118 3.63 6.94 11.12
N SER A 119 3.78 6.34 9.95
CA SER A 119 4.61 5.14 9.73
C SER A 119 5.95 5.42 9.08
N GLY A 120 6.18 6.64 8.59
CA GLY A 120 7.36 6.98 7.78
C GLY A 120 7.30 6.49 6.35
N GLY A 121 6.11 6.15 5.87
CA GLY A 121 5.82 5.82 4.49
C GLY A 121 5.58 7.06 3.62
N GLY A 122 4.89 6.89 2.52
CA GLY A 122 4.59 7.98 1.59
C GLY A 122 3.43 7.68 0.67
N VAL A 123 2.92 8.73 0.05
CA VAL A 123 1.90 8.64 -1.01
C VAL A 123 2.50 9.18 -2.29
N LYS A 124 2.59 8.34 -3.29
CA LYS A 124 3.00 8.72 -4.64
C LYS A 124 1.75 8.86 -5.50
N PHE A 125 1.50 10.05 -6.00
CA PHE A 125 0.42 10.32 -6.93
C PHE A 125 0.91 10.23 -8.36
N ASP A 126 0.23 9.41 -9.16
CA ASP A 126 0.46 9.32 -10.60
C ASP A 126 -0.51 10.24 -11.32
N LEU A 127 0.00 11.32 -11.91
CA LEU A 127 -0.78 12.18 -12.78
C LEU A 127 -1.06 11.46 -14.10
N LYS A 128 -2.34 11.28 -14.39
CA LYS A 128 -2.79 10.67 -15.65
C LYS A 128 -3.38 11.75 -16.56
N ALA A 129 -2.78 11.90 -17.71
CA ALA A 129 -3.24 12.82 -18.74
C ALA A 129 -4.10 12.10 -19.78
#